data_ea915764436d217eda596467e98735d7
#
_entry.id   ea915764436d217eda596467e98735d7
#
_cell.length_a   1.000
_cell.length_b   1.000
_cell.length_c   1.000
_cell.angle_alpha   90.00
_cell.angle_beta   90.00
_cell.angle_gamma   90.00
#
_symmetry.space_group_name_H-M   'P 1'
#
loop_
_entity.id
_entity.type
_entity.pdbx_description
1 polymer ?
#
loop_
_entity_poly.entity_id
_entity_poly.type
_entity_poly.pdbx_seq_one_letter_code
_entity_poly.pdbx_strand_id
1 'polypeptide(L)'
;MLQSFQRPTARKSPLKKDRFQDEARFLRSWLERPLVIGAVTPSGKILARTMASYVDPRIPGPVIELGPGTGPVTDALIRRGVAQERLVLIEFNPEFCQLLKRRFPKATIIQGDAYDLKETLSGILKEPAAATVSSLPLFTKPMDQRLELLETAQELMNPNAPFIQFTYAVVPPIPARSQSYKARASNRIWRNLPPARVWVYNKVNHP
;
A
#
# COMPACT_ATOMS: atom_id res chain seq x y z
N MET A 1 -9.02 62.18 10.12
CA MET A 1 -8.84 61.28 8.96
C MET A 1 -8.01 60.10 9.40
N LEU A 2 -8.62 58.98 9.64
CA LEU A 2 -7.97 57.73 10.05
C LEU A 2 -8.02 56.76 8.85
N GLN A 3 -6.85 56.52 8.23
CA GLN A 3 -6.72 55.52 7.15
C GLN A 3 -6.66 54.12 7.74
N SER A 4 -7.64 53.29 7.36
CA SER A 4 -7.72 51.87 7.70
C SER A 4 -6.74 51.10 6.83
N PHE A 5 -5.72 50.52 7.45
CA PHE A 5 -4.84 49.53 6.84
C PHE A 5 -5.57 48.19 6.69
N GLN A 6 -5.97 47.82 5.50
CA GLN A 6 -6.42 46.46 5.18
C GLN A 6 -5.20 45.54 5.05
N ARG A 7 -5.17 44.48 5.85
CA ARG A 7 -4.20 43.37 5.73
C ARG A 7 -4.49 42.52 4.48
N PRO A 8 -3.49 42.15 3.68
CA PRO A 8 -3.70 41.29 2.51
C PRO A 8 -4.06 39.86 2.98
N THR A 9 -5.17 39.37 2.48
CA THR A 9 -5.60 37.97 2.66
C THR A 9 -4.63 37.04 1.93
N ALA A 10 -4.04 36.08 2.64
CA ALA A 10 -3.15 35.08 2.11
C ALA A 10 -3.86 34.22 1.05
N ARG A 11 -3.46 34.35 -0.20
CA ARG A 11 -3.91 33.55 -1.35
C ARG A 11 -3.47 32.11 -1.14
N LYS A 12 -4.39 31.20 -0.82
CA LYS A 12 -4.13 29.74 -0.77
C LYS A 12 -3.73 29.26 -2.16
N SER A 13 -2.54 28.69 -2.28
CA SER A 13 -1.96 28.18 -3.51
C SER A 13 -2.78 26.99 -4.08
N PRO A 14 -3.24 27.03 -5.35
CA PRO A 14 -4.03 25.97 -5.96
C PRO A 14 -3.22 24.70 -6.34
N LEU A 15 -1.90 24.77 -6.30
CA LEU A 15 -0.98 23.75 -6.83
C LEU A 15 -0.96 22.38 -6.10
N LYS A 16 -1.53 22.25 -4.90
CA LYS A 16 -1.54 20.98 -4.15
C LYS A 16 -2.68 20.03 -4.52
N LYS A 17 -3.83 20.56 -4.94
CA LYS A 17 -5.04 19.75 -5.18
C LYS A 17 -4.96 18.96 -6.50
N ASP A 18 -4.34 19.54 -7.52
CA ASP A 18 -4.25 18.92 -8.85
C ASP A 18 -3.31 17.72 -8.90
N ARG A 19 -2.16 17.76 -8.19
CA ARG A 19 -1.18 16.66 -8.19
C ARG A 19 -1.72 15.36 -7.57
N PHE A 20 -2.57 15.45 -6.57
CA PHE A 20 -3.20 14.28 -5.95
C PHE A 20 -4.29 13.66 -6.82
N GLN A 21 -5.02 14.49 -7.55
CA GLN A 21 -6.02 14.03 -8.52
C GLN A 21 -5.34 13.32 -9.70
N ASP A 22 -4.20 13.82 -10.16
CA ASP A 22 -3.43 13.21 -11.25
C ASP A 22 -2.84 11.86 -10.84
N GLU A 23 -2.33 11.72 -9.60
CA GLU A 23 -1.86 10.45 -9.07
C GLU A 23 -3.00 9.42 -8.95
N ALA A 24 -4.14 9.84 -8.40
CA ALA A 24 -5.33 9.01 -8.30
C ALA A 24 -5.85 8.57 -9.67
N ARG A 25 -5.87 9.50 -10.64
CA ARG A 25 -6.29 9.23 -12.02
C ARG A 25 -5.30 8.30 -12.74
N PHE A 26 -3.99 8.50 -12.55
CA PHE A 26 -2.96 7.65 -13.10
C PHE A 26 -3.05 6.23 -12.53
N LEU A 27 -3.14 6.08 -11.20
CA LEU A 27 -3.30 4.79 -10.54
C LEU A 27 -4.58 4.08 -10.98
N ARG A 28 -5.67 4.82 -11.12
CA ARG A 28 -6.94 4.29 -11.62
C ARG A 28 -6.80 3.80 -13.07
N SER A 29 -6.17 4.57 -13.96
CA SER A 29 -5.93 4.16 -15.34
C SER A 29 -4.97 2.97 -15.44
N TRP A 30 -4.01 2.87 -14.53
CA TRP A 30 -3.09 1.74 -14.42
C TRP A 30 -3.79 0.47 -13.92
N LEU A 31 -4.69 0.61 -12.95
CA LEU A 31 -5.56 -0.49 -12.46
C LEU A 31 -6.60 -0.92 -13.51
N GLU A 32 -7.12 0.03 -14.31
CA GLU A 32 -8.13 -0.24 -15.33
C GLU A 32 -7.54 -0.81 -16.63
N ARG A 33 -6.22 -0.60 -16.91
CA ARG A 33 -5.56 -1.04 -18.16
C ARG A 33 -4.20 -1.71 -17.93
N PRO A 34 -4.07 -2.69 -17.06
CA PRO A 34 -2.78 -3.31 -16.75
C PRO A 34 -2.17 -4.05 -17.94
N LEU A 35 -3.00 -4.55 -18.86
CA LEU A 35 -2.56 -5.27 -20.05
C LEU A 35 -2.03 -4.36 -21.18
N VAL A 36 -2.45 -3.09 -21.22
CA VAL A 36 -2.05 -2.13 -22.28
C VAL A 36 -0.70 -1.48 -21.96
N ILE A 37 -0.37 -1.29 -20.67
CA ILE A 37 0.88 -0.64 -20.23
C ILE A 37 1.98 -1.67 -19.92
N GLY A 38 1.76 -2.95 -20.25
CA GLY A 38 2.72 -4.03 -20.03
C GLY A 38 3.00 -4.24 -18.54
N ALA A 39 2.27 -5.15 -17.92
CA ALA A 39 2.38 -5.52 -16.50
C ALA A 39 3.80 -5.94 -16.04
N VAL A 40 4.81 -5.81 -16.89
CA VAL A 40 6.19 -6.26 -16.65
C VAL A 40 7.21 -5.21 -17.12
N THR A 41 6.95 -3.92 -16.88
CA THR A 41 8.03 -2.96 -17.10
C THR A 41 9.16 -3.19 -16.10
N PRO A 42 10.43 -3.06 -16.48
CA PRO A 42 11.57 -3.17 -15.56
C PRO A 42 11.45 -2.28 -14.33
N SER A 43 10.78 -1.12 -14.48
CA SER A 43 10.48 -0.17 -13.40
C SER A 43 9.57 -0.78 -12.33
N GLY A 44 8.46 -1.42 -12.70
CA GLY A 44 7.55 -2.07 -11.74
C GLY A 44 8.21 -3.19 -10.93
N LYS A 45 9.18 -3.91 -11.53
CA LYS A 45 9.95 -4.94 -10.84
C LYS A 45 10.85 -4.38 -9.74
N ILE A 46 11.42 -3.19 -9.92
CA ILE A 46 12.28 -2.55 -8.90
C ILE A 46 11.42 -2.12 -7.71
N LEU A 47 10.27 -1.50 -7.96
CA LEU A 47 9.34 -1.12 -6.92
C LEU A 47 8.87 -2.34 -6.12
N ALA A 48 8.43 -3.39 -6.81
CA ALA A 48 7.96 -4.63 -6.18
C ALA A 48 9.06 -5.28 -5.30
N ARG A 49 10.30 -5.35 -5.79
CA ARG A 49 11.45 -5.84 -5.00
C ARG A 49 11.74 -4.96 -3.80
N THR A 50 11.64 -3.64 -3.95
CA THR A 50 11.83 -2.72 -2.83
C THR A 50 10.75 -2.92 -1.77
N MET A 51 9.49 -3.10 -2.14
CA MET A 51 8.42 -3.41 -1.20
C MET A 51 8.67 -4.75 -0.49
N ALA A 52 8.97 -5.80 -1.24
CA ALA A 52 9.24 -7.13 -0.69
C ALA A 52 10.48 -7.16 0.23
N SER A 53 11.47 -6.27 0.03
CA SER A 53 12.68 -6.24 0.85
C SER A 53 12.42 -5.88 2.33
N TYR A 54 11.30 -5.27 2.64
CA TYR A 54 10.88 -4.95 4.00
C TYR A 54 10.16 -6.10 4.72
N VAL A 55 9.87 -7.19 4.02
CA VAL A 55 9.32 -8.41 4.61
C VAL A 55 10.46 -9.35 4.98
N ASP A 56 10.56 -9.75 6.24
CA ASP A 56 11.48 -10.81 6.67
C ASP A 56 10.78 -12.18 6.51
N PRO A 57 11.21 -13.03 5.58
CA PRO A 57 10.56 -14.32 5.35
C PRO A 57 10.71 -15.31 6.52
N ARG A 58 11.63 -15.05 7.46
CA ARG A 58 11.86 -15.90 8.64
C ARG A 58 10.84 -15.67 9.74
N ILE A 59 10.19 -14.49 9.78
CA ILE A 59 9.12 -14.21 10.74
C ILE A 59 7.92 -15.10 10.41
N PRO A 60 7.42 -15.90 11.37
CA PRO A 60 6.27 -16.79 11.14
C PRO A 60 4.99 -15.98 10.97
N GLY A 61 3.95 -16.63 10.43
CA GLY A 61 2.64 -16.05 10.17
C GLY A 61 2.41 -15.69 8.71
N PRO A 62 1.16 -15.41 8.34
CA PRO A 62 0.78 -15.02 6.99
C PRO A 62 1.37 -13.65 6.59
N VAL A 63 1.54 -13.44 5.29
CA VAL A 63 1.85 -12.14 4.70
C VAL A 63 0.64 -11.70 3.89
N ILE A 64 0.02 -10.60 4.31
CA ILE A 64 -1.17 -10.05 3.66
C ILE A 64 -0.73 -9.11 2.54
N GLU A 65 -1.28 -9.26 1.34
CA GLU A 65 -1.09 -8.33 0.23
C GLU A 65 -2.43 -7.72 -0.18
N LEU A 66 -2.51 -6.38 -0.17
CA LEU A 66 -3.70 -5.60 -0.50
C LEU A 66 -3.57 -5.05 -1.91
N GLY A 67 -4.50 -5.40 -2.79
CA GLY A 67 -4.54 -4.97 -4.17
C GLY A 67 -3.36 -5.50 -5.00
N PRO A 68 -3.11 -6.82 -5.04
CA PRO A 68 -2.00 -7.41 -5.80
C PRO A 68 -2.10 -7.18 -7.31
N GLY A 69 -3.30 -6.93 -7.84
CA GLY A 69 -3.53 -6.75 -9.27
C GLY A 69 -3.06 -7.96 -10.07
N THR A 70 -2.08 -7.76 -10.96
CA THR A 70 -1.48 -8.87 -11.73
C THR A 70 -0.40 -9.66 -10.97
N GLY A 71 -0.08 -9.29 -9.72
CA GLY A 71 0.81 -10.01 -8.81
C GLY A 71 2.32 -9.74 -8.94
N PRO A 72 2.80 -8.54 -9.33
CA PRO A 72 4.23 -8.26 -9.38
C PRO A 72 4.89 -8.23 -8.00
N VAL A 73 4.18 -7.76 -6.98
CA VAL A 73 4.69 -7.73 -5.60
C VAL A 73 4.59 -9.13 -5.00
N THR A 74 3.53 -9.88 -5.28
CA THR A 74 3.40 -11.31 -4.94
C THR A 74 4.62 -12.11 -5.44
N ASP A 75 5.00 -11.97 -6.71
CA ASP A 75 6.18 -12.62 -7.29
C ASP A 75 7.48 -12.19 -6.57
N ALA A 76 7.60 -10.91 -6.21
CA ALA A 76 8.76 -10.41 -5.50
C ALA A 76 8.84 -10.94 -4.06
N LEU A 77 7.71 -11.12 -3.36
CA LEU A 77 7.62 -11.72 -2.03
C LEU A 77 8.08 -13.20 -2.06
N ILE A 78 7.61 -13.96 -3.05
CA ILE A 78 8.03 -15.35 -3.24
C ILE A 78 9.53 -15.43 -3.52
N ARG A 79 10.06 -14.58 -4.40
CA ARG A 79 11.52 -14.50 -4.69
C ARG A 79 12.33 -14.03 -3.47
N ARG A 80 11.73 -13.32 -2.55
CA ARG A 80 12.34 -12.93 -1.27
C ARG A 80 12.45 -14.09 -0.28
N GLY A 81 11.73 -15.19 -0.53
CA GLY A 81 11.72 -16.40 0.31
C GLY A 81 10.44 -16.58 1.14
N VAL A 82 9.40 -15.78 0.89
CA VAL A 82 8.09 -16.02 1.50
C VAL A 82 7.45 -17.22 0.81
N ALA A 83 7.13 -18.28 1.58
CA ALA A 83 6.43 -19.43 1.05
C ALA A 83 5.05 -19.03 0.53
N GLN A 84 4.66 -19.59 -0.62
CA GLN A 84 3.41 -19.19 -1.29
C GLN A 84 2.17 -19.49 -0.44
N GLU A 85 2.22 -20.55 0.35
CA GLU A 85 1.17 -20.97 1.27
C GLU A 85 0.89 -19.95 2.40
N ARG A 86 1.86 -19.06 2.67
CA ARG A 86 1.73 -17.99 3.67
C ARG A 86 1.11 -16.71 3.11
N LEU A 87 0.95 -16.62 1.79
CA LEU A 87 0.41 -15.42 1.14
C LEU A 87 -1.11 -15.41 1.21
N VAL A 88 -1.66 -14.29 1.70
CA VAL A 88 -3.10 -13.99 1.73
C VAL A 88 -3.31 -12.72 0.90
N LEU A 89 -3.89 -12.88 -0.28
CA LEU A 89 -4.04 -11.83 -1.29
C LEU A 89 -5.48 -11.35 -1.34
N ILE A 90 -5.72 -10.06 -1.08
CA ILE A 90 -7.05 -9.45 -1.15
C ILE A 90 -7.12 -8.60 -2.40
N GLU A 91 -7.99 -8.98 -3.33
CA GLU A 91 -8.18 -8.31 -4.62
C GLU A 91 -9.67 -8.10 -4.89
N PHE A 92 -10.02 -6.90 -5.32
CA PHE A 92 -11.41 -6.55 -5.60
C PHE A 92 -11.87 -7.04 -6.97
N ASN A 93 -10.98 -7.02 -7.97
CA ASN A 93 -11.31 -7.37 -9.35
C ASN A 93 -11.35 -8.89 -9.54
N PRO A 94 -12.51 -9.47 -9.95
CA PRO A 94 -12.66 -10.92 -10.12
C PRO A 94 -11.74 -11.51 -11.21
N GLU A 95 -11.41 -10.76 -12.26
CA GLU A 95 -10.51 -11.23 -13.31
C GLU A 95 -9.08 -11.37 -12.79
N PHE A 96 -8.64 -10.41 -11.95
CA PHE A 96 -7.35 -10.51 -11.29
C PHE A 96 -7.33 -11.63 -10.24
N CYS A 97 -8.41 -11.85 -9.52
CA CYS A 97 -8.52 -13.00 -8.62
C CYS A 97 -8.31 -14.32 -9.37
N GLN A 98 -8.94 -14.49 -10.55
CA GLN A 98 -8.76 -15.68 -11.38
C GLN A 98 -7.31 -15.79 -11.92
N LEU A 99 -6.72 -14.68 -12.34
CA LEU A 99 -5.33 -14.63 -12.79
C LEU A 99 -4.38 -15.05 -11.65
N LEU A 100 -4.56 -14.50 -10.47
CA LEU A 100 -3.75 -14.79 -9.28
C LEU A 100 -3.85 -16.27 -8.87
N LYS A 101 -5.06 -16.85 -8.88
CA LYS A 101 -5.27 -18.28 -8.60
C LYS A 101 -4.50 -19.17 -9.56
N ARG A 102 -4.42 -18.80 -10.84
CA ARG A 102 -3.61 -19.54 -11.83
C ARG A 102 -2.09 -19.36 -11.61
N ARG A 103 -1.66 -18.14 -11.26
CA ARG A 103 -0.23 -17.80 -11.09
C ARG A 103 0.34 -18.30 -9.77
N PHE A 104 -0.46 -18.27 -8.72
CA PHE A 104 -0.07 -18.56 -7.35
C PHE A 104 -1.04 -19.55 -6.70
N PRO A 105 -1.07 -20.80 -7.19
CA PRO A 105 -2.12 -21.78 -6.82
C PRO A 105 -2.09 -22.21 -5.35
N LYS A 106 -0.99 -21.96 -4.63
CA LYS A 106 -0.86 -22.28 -3.20
C LYS A 106 -1.14 -21.09 -2.28
N ALA A 107 -1.30 -19.87 -2.83
CA ALA A 107 -1.67 -18.70 -2.06
C ALA A 107 -3.19 -18.67 -1.80
N THR A 108 -3.59 -18.08 -0.69
CA THR A 108 -5.00 -17.80 -0.40
C THR A 108 -5.40 -16.52 -1.12
N ILE A 109 -6.30 -16.62 -2.11
CA ILE A 109 -6.80 -15.46 -2.86
C ILE A 109 -8.26 -15.21 -2.45
N ILE A 110 -8.51 -14.01 -1.93
CA ILE A 110 -9.80 -13.55 -1.45
C ILE A 110 -10.28 -12.44 -2.37
N GLN A 111 -11.46 -12.61 -2.94
CA GLN A 111 -12.15 -11.51 -3.61
C GLN A 111 -12.88 -10.69 -2.55
N GLY A 112 -12.45 -9.44 -2.32
CA GLY A 112 -13.01 -8.58 -1.28
C GLY A 112 -12.51 -7.16 -1.34
N ASP A 113 -13.11 -6.32 -0.49
CA ASP A 113 -12.65 -4.95 -0.28
C ASP A 113 -11.52 -4.92 0.74
N ALA A 114 -10.37 -4.43 0.33
CA ALA A 114 -9.21 -4.28 1.21
C ALA A 114 -9.39 -3.16 2.25
N TYR A 115 -10.40 -2.30 2.13
CA TYR A 115 -10.75 -1.32 3.15
C TYR A 115 -11.67 -1.90 4.23
N ASP A 116 -12.18 -3.11 4.04
CA ASP A 116 -12.96 -3.85 5.02
C ASP A 116 -12.23 -5.13 5.47
N LEU A 117 -11.04 -4.94 6.03
CA LEU A 117 -10.14 -6.03 6.40
C LEU A 117 -10.71 -6.98 7.44
N LYS A 118 -11.44 -6.46 8.43
CA LYS A 118 -11.98 -7.28 9.53
C LYS A 118 -12.99 -8.29 9.02
N GLU A 119 -13.90 -7.87 8.16
CA GLU A 119 -14.88 -8.74 7.53
C GLU A 119 -14.22 -9.68 6.52
N THR A 120 -13.42 -9.12 5.61
CA THR A 120 -12.75 -9.86 4.53
C THR A 120 -11.85 -10.99 5.04
N LEU A 121 -11.20 -10.79 6.20
CA LEU A 121 -10.27 -11.76 6.79
C LEU A 121 -10.87 -12.58 7.94
N SER A 122 -12.15 -12.36 8.24
CA SER A 122 -12.85 -13.08 9.32
C SER A 122 -12.80 -14.59 9.10
N GLY A 123 -12.31 -15.31 10.11
CA GLY A 123 -12.18 -16.79 10.07
C GLY A 123 -11.07 -17.34 9.14
N ILE A 124 -10.33 -16.46 8.44
CA ILE A 124 -9.26 -16.85 7.50
C ILE A 124 -7.90 -16.82 8.18
N LEU A 125 -7.58 -15.75 8.91
CA LEU A 125 -6.34 -15.66 9.66
C LEU A 125 -6.44 -16.48 10.94
N LYS A 126 -5.56 -17.48 11.05
CA LYS A 126 -5.45 -18.34 12.26
C LYS A 126 -4.41 -17.83 13.25
N GLU A 127 -3.56 -16.94 12.82
CA GLU A 127 -2.48 -16.34 13.59
C GLU A 127 -2.20 -14.92 13.07
N PRO A 128 -1.58 -14.03 13.87
CA PRO A 128 -1.25 -12.69 13.45
C PRO A 128 -0.29 -12.68 12.25
N ALA A 129 -0.49 -11.71 11.35
CA ALA A 129 0.31 -11.61 10.13
C ALA A 129 1.73 -11.10 10.40
N ALA A 130 2.70 -11.63 9.66
CA ALA A 130 4.10 -11.22 9.72
C ALA A 130 4.35 -9.86 9.05
N ALA A 131 3.51 -9.47 8.10
CA ALA A 131 3.55 -8.18 7.40
C ALA A 131 2.26 -7.94 6.62
N THR A 132 1.95 -6.68 6.34
CA THR A 132 0.97 -6.28 5.32
C THR A 132 1.67 -5.45 4.25
N VAL A 133 1.47 -5.80 2.98
CA VAL A 133 2.02 -5.10 1.83
C VAL A 133 0.86 -4.56 0.99
N SER A 134 0.79 -3.24 0.84
CA SER A 134 -0.34 -2.57 0.19
C SER A 134 0.07 -1.88 -1.10
N SER A 135 -0.65 -2.21 -2.16
CA SER A 135 -0.58 -1.55 -3.47
C SER A 135 -1.81 -0.67 -3.74
N LEU A 136 -2.61 -0.39 -2.71
CA LEU A 136 -3.81 0.42 -2.83
C LEU A 136 -3.50 1.90 -3.14
N PRO A 137 -4.33 2.57 -3.93
CA PRO A 137 -4.21 3.99 -4.22
C PRO A 137 -4.72 4.85 -3.06
N LEU A 138 -4.00 4.88 -1.93
CA LEU A 138 -4.49 5.49 -0.69
C LEU A 138 -4.90 6.96 -0.83
N PHE A 139 -4.27 7.72 -1.73
CA PHE A 139 -4.65 9.13 -1.95
C PHE A 139 -6.03 9.32 -2.59
N THR A 140 -6.65 8.26 -3.08
CA THR A 140 -8.06 8.31 -3.55
C THR A 140 -9.07 8.30 -2.41
N LYS A 141 -8.63 7.96 -1.20
CA LYS A 141 -9.48 7.87 0.00
C LYS A 141 -9.24 9.04 0.94
N PRO A 142 -10.25 9.45 1.71
CA PRO A 142 -10.10 10.42 2.81
C PRO A 142 -9.08 9.95 3.85
N MET A 143 -8.57 10.87 4.66
CA MET A 143 -7.50 10.56 5.62
C MET A 143 -7.94 9.59 6.72
N ASP A 144 -9.17 9.73 7.18
CA ASP A 144 -9.79 8.85 8.18
C ASP A 144 -9.80 7.39 7.72
N GLN A 145 -10.23 7.11 6.48
CA GLN A 145 -10.23 5.77 5.91
C GLN A 145 -8.80 5.19 5.74
N ARG A 146 -7.80 6.05 5.45
CA ARG A 146 -6.39 5.60 5.36
C ARG A 146 -5.84 5.22 6.73
N LEU A 147 -6.20 5.98 7.75
CA LEU A 147 -5.82 5.71 9.14
C LEU A 147 -6.49 4.43 9.63
N GLU A 148 -7.79 4.29 9.42
CA GLU A 148 -8.57 3.11 9.78
C GLU A 148 -7.98 1.84 9.14
N LEU A 149 -7.63 1.89 7.85
CA LEU A 149 -6.97 0.77 7.17
C LEU A 149 -5.64 0.40 7.85
N LEU A 150 -4.80 1.40 8.17
CA LEU A 150 -3.52 1.16 8.84
C LEU A 150 -3.72 0.53 10.23
N GLU A 151 -4.62 1.10 11.03
CA GLU A 151 -4.91 0.66 12.38
C GLU A 151 -5.49 -0.76 12.39
N THR A 152 -6.46 -1.03 11.51
CA THR A 152 -7.04 -2.37 11.34
C THR A 152 -5.99 -3.39 10.88
N ALA A 153 -5.15 -3.03 9.93
CA ALA A 153 -4.07 -3.93 9.51
C ALA A 153 -3.09 -4.21 10.66
N GLN A 154 -2.75 -3.19 11.48
CA GLN A 154 -1.87 -3.35 12.63
C GLN A 154 -2.47 -4.21 13.76
N GLU A 155 -3.78 -4.25 13.91
CA GLU A 155 -4.46 -5.15 14.83
C GLU A 155 -4.37 -6.62 14.40
N LEU A 156 -4.29 -6.87 13.10
CA LEU A 156 -4.21 -8.21 12.49
C LEU A 156 -2.77 -8.73 12.36
N MET A 157 -1.76 -7.90 12.68
CA MET A 157 -0.35 -8.23 12.55
C MET A 157 0.32 -8.52 13.90
N ASN A 158 1.46 -9.22 13.83
CA ASN A 158 2.36 -9.36 14.96
C ASN A 158 2.81 -7.98 15.50
N PRO A 159 3.11 -7.84 16.78
CA PRO A 159 3.75 -6.65 17.32
C PRO A 159 4.99 -6.28 16.49
N ASN A 160 5.13 -4.99 16.13
CA ASN A 160 6.20 -4.46 15.30
C ASN A 160 6.25 -4.94 13.83
N ALA A 161 5.29 -5.75 13.38
CA ALA A 161 5.21 -6.14 11.98
C ALA A 161 5.01 -4.89 11.08
N PRO A 162 5.63 -4.85 9.89
CA PRO A 162 5.57 -3.70 9.01
C PRO A 162 4.28 -3.68 8.18
N PHE A 163 3.62 -2.51 8.12
CA PHE A 163 2.69 -2.18 7.05
C PHE A 163 3.46 -1.41 5.98
N ILE A 164 3.52 -1.95 4.76
CA ILE A 164 4.36 -1.48 3.67
C ILE A 164 3.46 -0.91 2.57
N GLN A 165 3.65 0.36 2.22
CA GLN A 165 2.85 1.08 1.23
C GLN A 165 3.75 1.83 0.26
N PHE A 166 3.47 1.81 -1.04
CA PHE A 166 4.14 2.71 -1.96
C PHE A 166 3.28 3.92 -2.34
N THR A 167 3.94 4.97 -2.83
CA THR A 167 3.29 6.12 -3.45
C THR A 167 4.19 6.76 -4.51
N TYR A 168 3.60 7.42 -5.48
CA TYR A 168 4.27 8.31 -6.43
C TYR A 168 4.38 9.74 -5.89
N ALA A 169 3.59 10.10 -4.87
CA ALA A 169 3.66 11.40 -4.23
C ALA A 169 4.99 11.60 -3.47
N VAL A 170 5.32 12.87 -3.24
CA VAL A 170 6.50 13.26 -2.44
C VAL A 170 6.24 13.20 -0.94
N VAL A 171 4.97 13.17 -0.56
CA VAL A 171 4.50 13.14 0.84
C VAL A 171 3.99 11.74 1.22
N PRO A 172 4.00 11.37 2.52
CA PRO A 172 3.44 10.11 2.97
C PRO A 172 1.93 10.07 2.73
N PRO A 173 1.37 8.91 2.33
CA PRO A 173 -0.08 8.74 2.18
C PRO A 173 -0.83 8.79 3.52
N ILE A 174 -0.14 8.44 4.60
CA ILE A 174 -0.59 8.58 5.99
C ILE A 174 0.47 9.41 6.71
N PRO A 175 0.16 10.28 7.68
CA PRO A 175 1.14 11.09 8.39
C PRO A 175 2.33 10.26 8.88
N ALA A 176 3.56 10.77 8.78
CA ALA A 176 4.76 9.98 9.09
C ALA A 176 4.98 9.77 10.60
N ARG A 177 4.28 10.52 11.44
CA ARG A 177 4.39 10.45 12.91
C ARG A 177 3.02 10.52 13.55
N SER A 178 2.80 9.63 14.52
CA SER A 178 1.63 9.58 15.38
C SER A 178 2.07 9.03 16.73
N GLN A 179 1.20 9.10 17.73
CA GLN A 179 1.41 8.39 19.00
C GLN A 179 1.29 6.87 18.82
N SER A 180 0.48 6.42 17.87
CA SER A 180 0.18 5.00 17.65
C SER A 180 1.17 4.29 16.72
N TYR A 181 1.84 5.02 15.82
CA TYR A 181 2.77 4.43 14.84
C TYR A 181 3.89 5.37 14.44
N LYS A 182 4.97 4.80 13.91
CA LYS A 182 6.09 5.50 13.27
C LYS A 182 6.19 5.07 11.80
N ALA A 183 6.53 6.01 10.92
CA ALA A 183 6.78 5.73 9.51
C ALA A 183 8.22 6.08 9.13
N ARG A 184 8.81 5.24 8.29
CA ARG A 184 10.06 5.50 7.61
C ARG A 184 9.89 5.35 6.10
N ALA A 185 10.63 6.15 5.33
CA ALA A 185 10.58 6.13 3.88
C ALA A 185 11.82 5.46 3.30
N SER A 186 11.65 4.73 2.20
CA SER A 186 12.79 4.32 1.36
C SER A 186 13.44 5.53 0.67
N ASN A 187 14.60 5.30 0.06
CA ASN A 187 15.07 6.20 -0.99
C ASN A 187 14.05 6.25 -2.14
N ARG A 188 14.06 7.37 -2.90
CA ARG A 188 13.18 7.48 -4.06
C ARG A 188 13.66 6.54 -5.18
N ILE A 189 12.72 5.78 -5.73
CA ILE A 189 12.98 4.80 -6.80
C ILE A 189 12.85 5.52 -8.13
N TRP A 190 13.92 6.17 -8.56
CA TRP A 190 13.97 6.96 -9.79
C TRP A 190 13.83 6.12 -11.07
N ARG A 191 14.22 4.83 -10.99
CA ARG A 191 14.08 3.87 -12.10
C ARG A 191 12.65 3.35 -12.26
N ASN A 192 11.73 3.78 -11.40
CA ASN A 192 10.30 3.58 -11.58
C ASN A 192 9.71 4.79 -12.33
N LEU A 193 8.79 4.56 -13.25
CA LEU A 193 8.17 5.62 -14.03
C LEU A 193 6.64 5.58 -13.82
N PRO A 194 6.08 6.59 -13.12
CA PRO A 194 6.76 7.71 -12.46
C PRO A 194 7.59 7.28 -11.24
N PRO A 195 8.56 8.11 -10.78
CA PRO A 195 9.37 7.77 -9.61
C PRO A 195 8.51 7.53 -8.36
N ALA A 196 8.76 6.42 -7.67
CA ALA A 196 8.00 5.99 -6.50
C ALA A 196 8.81 6.04 -5.21
N ARG A 197 8.14 5.94 -4.07
CA ARG A 197 8.72 5.78 -2.74
C ARG A 197 7.91 4.75 -1.95
N VAL A 198 8.59 3.95 -1.16
CA VAL A 198 7.97 2.99 -0.23
C VAL A 198 7.99 3.58 1.17
N TRP A 199 6.86 3.49 1.86
CA TRP A 199 6.68 3.86 3.25
C TRP A 199 6.44 2.61 4.07
N VAL A 200 7.10 2.53 5.23
CA VAL A 200 6.96 1.42 6.17
C VAL A 200 6.48 1.96 7.50
N TYR A 201 5.31 1.51 7.92
CA TYR A 201 4.67 1.89 9.16
C TYR A 201 4.78 0.76 10.17
N ASN A 202 5.24 1.07 11.37
CA ASN A 202 5.30 0.13 12.49
C ASN A 202 4.53 0.71 13.67
N LYS A 203 3.78 -0.14 14.37
CA LYS A 203 3.08 0.24 15.61
C LYS A 203 4.11 0.68 16.65
N VAL A 204 3.78 1.71 17.42
CA VAL A 204 4.56 2.10 18.60
C VAL A 204 4.03 1.30 19.77
N ASN A 205 4.88 0.44 20.34
CA ASN A 205 4.55 -0.19 21.61
C ASN A 205 4.82 0.87 22.70
N HIS A 206 3.78 1.29 23.40
CA HIS A 206 3.97 2.01 24.66
C HIS A 206 4.35 0.97 25.73
N PRO A 207 5.38 1.26 26.54
CA PRO A 207 5.78 0.38 27.64
C PRO A 207 4.68 0.25 28.68
#